data_65d3cfb3c3c0936327f4c0779284e34d
#
_entry.id   65d3cfb3c3c0936327f4c0779284e34d
#
_cell.length_a   1.000
_cell.length_b   1.000
_cell.length_c   1.000
_cell.angle_alpha   90.00
_cell.angle_beta   90.00
_cell.angle_gamma   90.00
#
_symmetry.space_group_name_H-M   'P 1'
#
loop_
_entity.id
_entity.type
_entity.pdbx_description
1 polymer ?
#
loop_
_entity_poly.entity_id
_entity_poly.type
_entity_poly.pdbx_seq_one_letter_code
_entity_poly.pdbx_strand_id
1 'polypeptide(L)'
;SVVFWENVEGVLTDKTNAFGCLVSSLAGLSDVINCPKWPNAGMVKGPKRNVAWRVLDAKYFGLPQQRRRLYVLAGDADFHPENVLFEKHQGKLAEYPCAELVFSKDGHKFEVFREYTDCLYSAYGTKWNGNAAANNGSLFVVQDNRIRRLSPLECERLMGFPDRYTDLPCAKKTNRYQATGNSWAVPVVRWIGKKLMEHTNDITSVVPHDCFTDCYVQWNSEEGCYFNFGKDIAPLGNGDSINCTAIPEKSAFGSMEDIVSPEAPEDIYISPTGCFGIVRRSRERKTSINERLREVLLSISSEWSAEAIEERSRVQKR
;
A
#
# COMPACT_ATOMS: atom_id res chain seq x y z
N SER A 1 18.24 -21.36 3.69
CA SER A 1 18.21 -19.91 3.48
C SER A 1 16.79 -19.46 3.15
N VAL A 2 16.36 -18.33 3.72
CA VAL A 2 15.03 -17.76 3.49
C VAL A 2 15.10 -16.66 2.43
N VAL A 3 14.16 -16.68 1.47
CA VAL A 3 13.95 -15.63 0.47
C VAL A 3 12.75 -14.80 0.90
N PHE A 4 12.89 -13.48 0.91
CA PHE A 4 11.82 -12.51 1.09
C PHE A 4 11.71 -11.64 -0.16
N TRP A 5 10.52 -11.55 -0.75
CA TRP A 5 10.27 -10.76 -1.95
C TRP A 5 8.97 -9.96 -1.81
N GLU A 6 8.99 -8.72 -2.28
CA GLU A 6 7.83 -7.83 -2.26
C GLU A 6 7.60 -7.24 -3.63
N ASN A 7 6.33 -7.12 -4.03
CA ASN A 7 5.95 -6.45 -5.27
C ASN A 7 4.54 -5.84 -5.20
N VAL A 8 4.20 -5.11 -6.25
CA VAL A 8 2.84 -4.60 -6.45
C VAL A 8 1.88 -5.77 -6.70
N GLU A 9 0.64 -5.64 -6.22
CA GLU A 9 -0.42 -6.64 -6.38
C GLU A 9 -0.71 -6.98 -7.87
N GLY A 10 -0.42 -6.04 -8.78
CA GLY A 10 -0.64 -6.21 -10.22
C GLY A 10 0.11 -7.40 -10.85
N VAL A 11 1.18 -7.89 -10.22
CA VAL A 11 1.91 -9.07 -10.71
C VAL A 11 1.06 -10.35 -10.69
N LEU A 12 0.02 -10.41 -9.84
CA LEU A 12 -0.92 -11.55 -9.76
C LEU A 12 -1.86 -11.66 -10.97
N THR A 13 -1.97 -10.58 -11.75
CA THR A 13 -2.82 -10.51 -12.95
C THR A 13 -2.02 -10.27 -14.21
N ASP A 14 -0.70 -10.40 -14.13
CA ASP A 14 0.19 -10.27 -15.29
C ASP A 14 -0.05 -11.39 -16.30
N LYS A 15 -0.31 -11.02 -17.56
CA LYS A 15 -0.65 -11.96 -18.63
C LYS A 15 0.52 -12.87 -19.04
N THR A 16 1.75 -12.51 -18.68
CA THR A 16 2.94 -13.32 -18.95
C THR A 16 3.15 -14.45 -17.96
N ASN A 17 2.30 -14.53 -16.91
CA ASN A 17 2.45 -15.45 -15.78
C ASN A 17 3.82 -15.35 -15.09
N ALA A 18 4.38 -14.13 -15.01
CA ALA A 18 5.67 -13.89 -14.38
C ALA A 18 5.71 -14.37 -12.92
N PHE A 19 4.58 -14.24 -12.20
CA PHE A 19 4.47 -14.74 -10.83
C PHE A 19 4.54 -16.26 -10.75
N GLY A 20 3.90 -16.98 -11.69
CA GLY A 20 4.01 -18.44 -11.79
C GLY A 20 5.45 -18.91 -12.04
N CYS A 21 6.17 -18.22 -12.93
CA CYS A 21 7.59 -18.50 -13.16
C CYS A 21 8.42 -18.32 -11.88
N LEU A 22 8.19 -17.21 -11.13
CA LEU A 22 8.88 -16.94 -9.87
C LEU A 22 8.62 -18.03 -8.84
N VAL A 23 7.34 -18.34 -8.57
CA VAL A 23 6.94 -19.31 -7.54
C VAL A 23 7.46 -20.70 -7.87
N SER A 24 7.29 -21.16 -9.12
CA SER A 24 7.76 -22.49 -9.56
C SER A 24 9.28 -22.62 -9.48
N SER A 25 10.01 -21.56 -9.87
CA SER A 25 11.48 -21.53 -9.76
C SER A 25 11.94 -21.55 -8.30
N LEU A 26 11.29 -20.79 -7.41
CA LEU A 26 11.60 -20.82 -5.99
C LEU A 26 11.33 -22.20 -5.37
N ALA A 27 10.20 -22.80 -5.72
CA ALA A 27 9.80 -24.12 -5.24
C ALA A 27 10.69 -25.25 -5.81
N GLY A 28 11.34 -25.00 -6.95
CA GLY A 28 12.22 -25.98 -7.62
C GLY A 28 11.45 -26.99 -8.48
N LEU A 29 10.29 -26.59 -9.02
CA LEU A 29 9.48 -27.42 -9.90
C LEU A 29 10.11 -27.50 -11.29
N SER A 30 9.91 -28.64 -11.98
CA SER A 30 10.33 -28.84 -13.36
C SER A 30 9.49 -28.02 -14.34
N ASP A 31 8.20 -27.87 -14.03
CA ASP A 31 7.23 -27.15 -14.84
C ASP A 31 6.71 -25.90 -14.15
N VAL A 32 6.32 -24.91 -14.97
CA VAL A 32 5.73 -23.66 -14.45
C VAL A 32 4.24 -23.88 -14.16
N ILE A 33 3.83 -23.60 -12.92
CA ILE A 33 2.42 -23.56 -12.56
C ILE A 33 1.74 -22.47 -13.38
N ASN A 34 0.75 -22.86 -14.16
CA ASN A 34 -0.03 -21.91 -14.95
C ASN A 34 -1.36 -21.62 -14.26
N CYS A 35 -1.50 -20.39 -13.78
CA CYS A 35 -2.71 -19.92 -13.16
C CYS A 35 -3.17 -18.61 -13.83
N PRO A 36 -4.32 -18.61 -14.53
CA PRO A 36 -4.80 -17.41 -15.24
C PRO A 36 -5.04 -16.20 -14.34
N LYS A 37 -5.34 -16.45 -13.08
CA LYS A 37 -5.52 -15.42 -12.05
C LYS A 37 -5.06 -15.95 -10.69
N TRP A 38 -3.91 -15.49 -10.27
CA TRP A 38 -3.35 -15.86 -8.98
C TRP A 38 -4.17 -15.26 -7.82
N PRO A 39 -4.39 -16.02 -6.74
CA PRO A 39 -5.09 -15.51 -5.55
C PRO A 39 -4.20 -14.56 -4.76
N ASN A 40 -4.85 -13.75 -3.90
CA ASN A 40 -4.15 -12.84 -2.99
C ASN A 40 -3.34 -13.56 -1.90
N ALA A 41 -3.63 -14.82 -1.67
CA ALA A 41 -2.91 -15.68 -0.73
C ALA A 41 -2.86 -17.12 -1.25
N GLY A 42 -1.73 -17.75 -1.02
CA GLY A 42 -1.53 -19.13 -1.44
C GLY A 42 -0.18 -19.68 -0.98
N MET A 43 0.06 -20.92 -1.31
CA MET A 43 1.26 -21.64 -0.95
C MET A 43 1.61 -22.69 -2.00
N VAL A 44 2.90 -22.93 -2.20
CA VAL A 44 3.43 -24.06 -2.95
C VAL A 44 4.41 -24.83 -2.08
N LYS A 45 4.19 -26.12 -1.94
CA LYS A 45 5.18 -27.06 -1.40
C LYS A 45 5.92 -27.65 -2.60
N GLY A 46 7.20 -27.44 -2.67
CA GLY A 46 8.02 -27.95 -3.76
C GLY A 46 9.24 -28.73 -3.27
N PRO A 47 9.96 -29.38 -4.17
CA PRO A 47 11.09 -30.23 -3.84
C PRO A 47 12.28 -29.46 -3.27
N LYS A 48 12.40 -28.16 -3.59
CA LYS A 48 13.51 -27.32 -3.13
C LYS A 48 13.12 -26.42 -1.96
N ARG A 49 11.92 -25.82 -2.01
CA ARG A 49 11.43 -24.88 -0.99
C ARG A 49 9.92 -24.93 -0.86
N ASN A 50 9.46 -24.64 0.36
CA ASN A 50 8.10 -24.20 0.59
C ASN A 50 8.02 -22.68 0.32
N VAL A 51 6.99 -22.27 -0.42
CA VAL A 51 6.75 -20.88 -0.83
C VAL A 51 5.35 -20.49 -0.41
N ALA A 52 5.20 -19.39 0.31
CA ALA A 52 3.88 -18.83 0.60
C ALA A 52 3.84 -17.35 0.23
N TRP A 53 2.64 -16.85 -0.08
CA TRP A 53 2.43 -15.43 -0.35
C TRP A 53 1.11 -14.94 0.22
N ARG A 54 1.10 -13.65 0.54
CA ARG A 54 -0.10 -12.94 1.01
C ARG A 54 -0.03 -11.48 0.58
N VAL A 55 -1.14 -10.93 0.12
CA VAL A 55 -1.30 -9.48 -0.04
C VAL A 55 -1.63 -8.88 1.32
N LEU A 56 -0.90 -7.83 1.72
CA LEU A 56 -1.17 -7.07 2.94
C LEU A 56 -1.38 -5.59 2.60
N ASP A 57 -2.19 -4.90 3.42
CA ASP A 57 -2.49 -3.48 3.23
C ASP A 57 -1.97 -2.65 4.40
N ALA A 58 -1.05 -1.74 4.11
CA ALA A 58 -0.33 -0.93 5.10
C ALA A 58 -1.23 -0.13 6.05
N LYS A 59 -2.46 0.20 5.62
CA LYS A 59 -3.41 0.95 6.46
C LYS A 59 -3.84 0.22 7.73
N TYR A 60 -3.65 -1.08 7.80
CA TYR A 60 -3.92 -1.90 8.98
C TYR A 60 -2.69 -2.15 9.85
N PHE A 61 -1.58 -1.49 9.53
CA PHE A 61 -0.30 -1.61 10.24
C PHE A 61 0.17 -0.28 10.85
N GLY A 62 -0.76 0.64 11.14
CA GLY A 62 -0.46 1.92 11.78
C GLY A 62 -0.12 3.05 10.81
N LEU A 63 -0.32 2.87 9.50
CA LEU A 63 -0.11 3.91 8.50
C LEU A 63 -1.45 4.36 7.89
N PRO A 64 -1.78 5.64 7.83
CA PRO A 64 -2.99 6.11 7.17
C PRO A 64 -2.80 6.14 5.64
N GLN A 65 -2.44 4.98 5.06
CA GLN A 65 -2.18 4.80 3.63
C GLN A 65 -2.69 3.46 3.12
N GLN A 66 -3.57 3.47 2.14
CA GLN A 66 -3.95 2.27 1.41
C GLN A 66 -2.82 1.88 0.47
N ARG A 67 -1.98 0.96 0.93
CA ARG A 67 -0.84 0.43 0.17
C ARG A 67 -0.85 -1.09 0.23
N ARG A 68 -1.51 -1.67 -0.75
CA ARG A 68 -1.58 -3.13 -0.91
C ARG A 68 -0.34 -3.61 -1.64
N ARG A 69 0.32 -4.61 -1.07
CA ARG A 69 1.54 -5.23 -1.63
C ARG A 69 1.49 -6.74 -1.43
N LEU A 70 2.05 -7.43 -2.40
CA LEU A 70 2.27 -8.87 -2.36
C LEU A 70 3.60 -9.17 -1.66
N TYR A 71 3.55 -9.97 -0.63
CA TYR A 71 4.72 -10.46 0.11
C TYR A 71 4.86 -11.95 -0.10
N VAL A 72 6.06 -12.39 -0.45
CA VAL A 72 6.41 -13.80 -0.69
C VAL A 72 7.53 -14.18 0.24
N LEU A 73 7.38 -15.31 0.90
CA LEU A 73 8.43 -15.98 1.66
C LEU A 73 8.68 -17.36 1.09
N ALA A 74 9.95 -17.73 0.97
CA ALA A 74 10.34 -19.08 0.56
C ALA A 74 11.54 -19.55 1.40
N GLY A 75 11.52 -20.80 1.82
CA GLY A 75 12.62 -21.42 2.56
C GLY A 75 12.67 -22.91 2.35
N ASP A 76 13.70 -23.55 2.88
CA ASP A 76 13.95 -24.97 2.72
C ASP A 76 12.75 -25.82 3.22
N ALA A 77 12.75 -27.13 2.97
CA ALA A 77 11.61 -28.01 3.28
C ALA A 77 11.12 -27.95 4.73
N ASP A 78 12.02 -27.69 5.67
CA ASP A 78 11.70 -27.55 7.11
C ASP A 78 11.22 -26.12 7.49
N PHE A 79 11.20 -25.17 6.55
CA PHE A 79 10.71 -23.83 6.77
C PHE A 79 9.24 -23.76 6.41
N HIS A 80 8.44 -23.18 7.32
CA HIS A 80 7.01 -23.03 7.21
C HIS A 80 6.62 -21.56 6.95
N PRO A 81 6.71 -21.04 5.70
CA PRO A 81 6.41 -19.65 5.39
C PRO A 81 4.96 -19.27 5.66
N GLU A 82 4.04 -20.25 5.63
CA GLU A 82 2.63 -20.08 5.97
C GLU A 82 2.43 -19.62 7.41
N ASN A 83 3.24 -20.08 8.35
CA ASN A 83 3.16 -19.70 9.77
C ASN A 83 3.65 -18.27 10.03
N VAL A 84 4.40 -17.70 9.09
CA VAL A 84 4.83 -16.29 9.14
C VAL A 84 3.78 -15.39 8.52
N LEU A 85 3.27 -15.75 7.33
CA LEU A 85 2.39 -14.88 6.56
C LEU A 85 0.92 -14.98 6.97
N PHE A 86 0.47 -16.18 7.39
CA PHE A 86 -0.92 -16.38 7.79
C PHE A 86 -1.08 -16.32 9.31
N GLU A 87 -2.31 -16.21 9.76
CA GLU A 87 -2.66 -16.13 11.18
C GLU A 87 -3.88 -17.00 11.44
N LYS A 88 -3.93 -17.63 12.61
CA LYS A 88 -5.16 -18.29 13.07
C LYS A 88 -6.24 -17.21 13.22
N HIS A 89 -7.38 -17.41 12.56
CA HIS A 89 -8.50 -16.47 12.66
C HIS A 89 -9.19 -16.56 14.02
N GLN A 90 -9.39 -15.43 14.69
CA GLN A 90 -9.91 -15.34 16.05
C GLN A 90 -11.20 -14.53 16.16
N GLY A 91 -11.88 -14.27 15.05
CA GLY A 91 -13.16 -13.54 15.09
C GLY A 91 -13.29 -12.49 13.98
N LYS A 92 -13.98 -11.38 14.27
CA LYS A 92 -14.18 -10.32 13.27
C LYS A 92 -12.90 -9.52 13.05
N LEU A 93 -12.50 -9.39 11.79
CA LEU A 93 -11.41 -8.50 11.40
C LEU A 93 -11.79 -7.03 11.61
N ALA A 94 -10.79 -6.22 11.93
CA ALA A 94 -11.00 -4.81 12.20
C ALA A 94 -11.37 -4.04 10.92
N GLU A 95 -12.35 -3.13 11.06
CA GLU A 95 -12.66 -2.13 10.04
C GLU A 95 -11.82 -0.88 10.28
N TYR A 96 -11.48 -0.15 9.21
CA TYR A 96 -10.75 1.10 9.36
C TYR A 96 -11.65 2.12 10.05
N PRO A 97 -11.20 2.78 11.14
CA PRO A 97 -12.05 3.72 11.88
C PRO A 97 -12.32 4.98 11.07
N CYS A 98 -13.49 5.58 11.31
CA CYS A 98 -13.73 6.96 10.90
C CYS A 98 -12.80 7.88 11.70
N ALA A 99 -12.15 8.83 11.02
CA ALA A 99 -11.28 9.83 11.63
C ALA A 99 -11.80 11.25 11.34
N GLU A 100 -11.44 12.17 12.21
CA GLU A 100 -11.69 13.58 11.95
C GLU A 100 -10.87 14.05 10.74
N LEU A 101 -11.56 14.71 9.80
CA LEU A 101 -10.93 15.26 8.59
C LEU A 101 -10.47 16.70 8.77
N VAL A 102 -10.88 17.37 9.85
CA VAL A 102 -10.47 18.74 10.23
C VAL A 102 -9.97 18.71 11.65
N PHE A 103 -8.73 19.10 11.86
CA PHE A 103 -8.08 19.09 13.18
C PHE A 103 -7.10 20.26 13.32
N SER A 104 -6.66 20.52 14.55
CA SER A 104 -5.65 21.55 14.85
C SER A 104 -4.40 20.90 15.44
N LYS A 105 -3.23 21.31 14.97
CA LYS A 105 -1.93 20.83 15.44
C LYS A 105 -0.92 21.97 15.45
N ASP A 106 -0.25 22.15 16.58
CA ASP A 106 0.80 23.17 16.79
C ASP A 106 0.37 24.60 16.38
N GLY A 107 -0.89 24.97 16.66
CA GLY A 107 -1.45 26.29 16.33
C GLY A 107 -1.93 26.47 14.90
N HIS A 108 -1.81 25.47 14.05
CA HIS A 108 -2.26 25.44 12.66
C HIS A 108 -3.53 24.62 12.50
N LYS A 109 -4.41 25.03 11.59
CA LYS A 109 -5.61 24.29 11.22
C LYS A 109 -5.32 23.45 9.97
N PHE A 110 -5.66 22.17 10.05
CA PHE A 110 -5.51 21.21 8.95
C PHE A 110 -6.86 20.65 8.52
N GLU A 111 -6.98 20.38 7.22
CA GLU A 111 -8.09 19.62 6.66
C GLU A 111 -7.51 18.60 5.66
N VAL A 112 -8.00 17.37 5.73
CA VAL A 112 -7.74 16.29 4.79
C VAL A 112 -9.06 15.81 4.20
N PHE A 113 -9.02 15.09 3.07
CA PHE A 113 -10.24 14.76 2.34
C PHE A 113 -10.67 13.30 2.52
N ARG A 114 -9.86 12.52 3.23
CA ARG A 114 -10.12 11.11 3.57
C ARG A 114 -9.32 10.72 4.81
N GLU A 115 -9.78 9.67 5.49
CA GLU A 115 -9.15 9.11 6.68
C GLU A 115 -7.75 8.53 6.42
N TYR A 116 -7.52 8.09 5.20
CA TYR A 116 -6.22 7.56 4.75
C TYR A 116 -5.96 7.96 3.30
N THR A 117 -4.69 8.00 2.93
CA THR A 117 -4.26 8.33 1.57
C THR A 117 -4.34 7.14 0.63
N ASP A 118 -4.36 7.41 -0.67
CA ASP A 118 -4.00 6.42 -1.67
C ASP A 118 -2.50 6.10 -1.60
N CYS A 119 -2.08 5.05 -2.30
CA CYS A 119 -0.69 4.65 -2.35
C CYS A 119 0.22 5.78 -2.84
N LEU A 120 1.22 6.14 -2.02
CA LEU A 120 2.28 7.04 -2.44
C LEU A 120 3.06 6.42 -3.61
N TYR A 121 3.31 7.19 -4.65
CA TYR A 121 4.01 6.75 -5.85
C TYR A 121 5.29 7.53 -6.09
N SER A 122 6.28 6.92 -6.75
CA SER A 122 7.62 7.47 -6.94
C SER A 122 7.66 8.83 -7.66
N ALA A 123 6.73 9.06 -8.60
CA ALA A 123 6.65 10.31 -9.35
C ALA A 123 5.85 11.41 -8.65
N TYR A 124 5.45 11.23 -7.38
CA TYR A 124 4.63 12.19 -6.63
C TYR A 124 5.23 13.59 -6.59
N GLY A 125 6.55 13.71 -6.49
CA GLY A 125 7.26 15.00 -6.47
C GLY A 125 7.39 15.69 -7.82
N THR A 126 7.19 14.99 -8.94
CA THR A 126 7.53 15.50 -10.28
C THR A 126 6.36 15.62 -11.23
N LYS A 127 5.34 14.78 -11.11
CA LYS A 127 4.23 14.73 -12.06
C LYS A 127 2.89 14.95 -11.38
N TRP A 128 2.27 16.07 -11.70
CA TRP A 128 0.87 16.37 -11.47
C TRP A 128 0.01 15.76 -12.57
N ASN A 129 -0.03 14.47 -12.65
CA ASN A 129 -0.89 13.84 -13.64
C ASN A 129 -2.13 13.36 -12.93
N GLY A 130 -3.31 13.90 -13.28
CA GLY A 130 -4.66 13.56 -12.90
C GLY A 130 -4.91 12.10 -12.50
N ASN A 131 -4.19 11.63 -11.50
CA ASN A 131 -4.35 10.33 -10.88
C ASN A 131 -5.60 10.39 -9.99
N ALA A 132 -6.17 9.24 -9.67
CA ALA A 132 -7.31 9.12 -8.78
C ALA A 132 -7.10 9.90 -7.46
N ALA A 133 -5.88 9.91 -6.92
CA ALA A 133 -5.49 10.67 -5.74
C ALA A 133 -5.69 12.19 -5.86
N ALA A 134 -5.51 12.77 -7.07
CA ALA A 134 -5.80 14.18 -7.32
C ALA A 134 -7.31 14.46 -7.38
N ASN A 135 -8.11 13.48 -7.76
CA ASN A 135 -9.57 13.63 -7.84
C ASN A 135 -10.25 13.40 -6.49
N ASN A 136 -9.77 12.47 -5.69
CA ASN A 136 -10.32 12.18 -4.37
C ASN A 136 -9.69 13.01 -3.23
N GLY A 137 -8.62 13.75 -3.51
CA GLY A 137 -7.93 14.61 -2.55
C GLY A 137 -7.02 13.90 -1.57
N SER A 138 -6.88 12.59 -1.64
CA SER A 138 -6.24 11.78 -0.59
C SER A 138 -4.75 12.07 -0.35
N LEU A 139 -4.08 12.78 -1.29
CA LEU A 139 -2.69 13.20 -1.17
C LEU A 139 -2.54 14.73 -1.10
N PHE A 140 -3.62 15.43 -0.73
CA PHE A 140 -3.61 16.86 -0.43
C PHE A 140 -3.90 17.12 1.03
N VAL A 141 -3.38 18.24 1.50
CA VAL A 141 -3.66 18.80 2.81
C VAL A 141 -3.98 20.27 2.65
N VAL A 142 -5.03 20.74 3.32
CA VAL A 142 -5.27 22.16 3.51
C VAL A 142 -4.64 22.54 4.85
N GLN A 143 -3.79 23.53 4.84
CA GLN A 143 -3.19 24.13 6.02
C GLN A 143 -3.50 25.62 6.01
N ASP A 144 -4.18 26.12 7.04
CA ASP A 144 -4.55 27.54 7.19
C ASP A 144 -5.20 28.13 5.93
N ASN A 145 -6.19 27.42 5.37
CA ASN A 145 -6.92 27.75 4.15
C ASN A 145 -6.09 27.69 2.85
N ARG A 146 -4.85 27.21 2.88
CA ARG A 146 -4.01 27.00 1.70
C ARG A 146 -3.85 25.51 1.41
N ILE A 147 -4.14 25.09 0.18
CA ILE A 147 -3.96 23.70 -0.22
C ILE A 147 -2.53 23.41 -0.65
N ARG A 148 -2.01 22.26 -0.23
CA ARG A 148 -0.66 21.83 -0.53
C ARG A 148 -0.55 20.32 -0.72
N ARG A 149 0.55 19.88 -1.26
CA ARG A 149 0.95 18.48 -1.27
C ARG A 149 1.55 18.07 0.06
N LEU A 150 1.76 16.77 0.25
CA LEU A 150 2.58 16.27 1.36
C LEU A 150 4.05 16.65 1.12
N SER A 151 4.75 17.04 2.18
CA SER A 151 6.19 17.27 2.16
C SER A 151 6.97 15.95 2.12
N PRO A 152 8.28 15.94 1.79
CA PRO A 152 9.10 14.73 1.90
C PRO A 152 9.10 14.11 3.29
N LEU A 153 9.10 14.93 4.34
CA LEU A 153 8.99 14.50 5.74
C LEU A 153 7.68 13.75 6.00
N GLU A 154 6.57 14.30 5.54
CA GLU A 154 5.26 13.67 5.69
C GLU A 154 5.16 12.37 4.87
N CYS A 155 5.82 12.29 3.71
CA CYS A 155 5.93 11.06 2.95
C CYS A 155 6.78 10.00 3.66
N GLU A 156 7.83 10.39 4.37
CA GLU A 156 8.62 9.49 5.22
C GLU A 156 7.75 8.90 6.34
N ARG A 157 7.02 9.75 7.07
CA ARG A 157 6.07 9.34 8.12
C ARG A 157 5.00 8.41 7.57
N LEU A 158 4.44 8.74 6.40
CA LEU A 158 3.40 7.96 5.73
C LEU A 158 3.87 6.55 5.32
N MET A 159 5.18 6.35 5.18
CA MET A 159 5.81 5.05 4.92
C MET A 159 6.36 4.38 6.20
N GLY A 160 6.27 5.06 7.35
CA GLY A 160 6.75 4.57 8.65
C GLY A 160 8.25 4.70 8.86
N PHE A 161 8.92 5.56 8.09
CA PHE A 161 10.32 5.92 8.33
C PHE A 161 10.43 6.94 9.48
N PRO A 162 11.57 6.98 10.16
CA PRO A 162 11.89 8.08 11.06
C PRO A 162 11.92 9.42 10.31
N ASP A 163 11.62 10.51 11.03
CA ASP A 163 11.70 11.86 10.48
C ASP A 163 13.09 12.14 9.90
N ARG A 164 13.10 12.76 8.71
CA ARG A 164 14.32 13.14 7.98
C ARG A 164 15.22 11.97 7.55
N TYR A 165 14.68 10.77 7.49
CA TYR A 165 15.43 9.57 7.07
C TYR A 165 16.09 9.70 5.68
N THR A 166 15.42 10.38 4.75
CA THR A 166 15.95 10.62 3.39
C THR A 166 16.59 11.99 3.23
N ASP A 167 16.74 12.78 4.31
CA ASP A 167 17.27 14.14 4.30
C ASP A 167 18.79 14.17 4.35
N LEU A 168 19.40 13.62 3.31
CA LEU A 168 20.85 13.58 3.16
C LEU A 168 21.38 14.90 2.56
N PRO A 169 22.62 15.33 2.85
CA PRO A 169 23.17 16.61 2.39
C PRO A 169 23.14 16.83 0.88
N CYS A 170 23.15 15.75 0.07
CA CYS A 170 23.12 15.79 -1.38
C CYS A 170 21.74 15.43 -1.97
N ALA A 171 20.76 15.11 -1.14
CA ALA A 171 19.45 14.61 -1.59
C ALA A 171 18.58 15.74 -2.13
N LYS A 172 18.28 15.70 -3.42
CA LYS A 172 17.26 16.56 -4.01
C LYS A 172 15.88 16.14 -3.53
N LYS A 173 14.98 17.11 -3.35
CA LYS A 173 13.58 16.89 -2.95
C LYS A 173 12.88 15.82 -3.80
N THR A 174 13.09 15.83 -5.12
CA THR A 174 12.53 14.83 -6.04
C THR A 174 13.02 13.42 -5.75
N ASN A 175 14.29 13.27 -5.38
CA ASN A 175 14.89 11.97 -5.04
C ASN A 175 14.29 11.43 -3.73
N ARG A 176 14.01 12.30 -2.75
CA ARG A 176 13.35 11.93 -1.49
C ARG A 176 11.95 11.36 -1.74
N TYR A 177 11.13 12.03 -2.56
CA TYR A 177 9.82 11.51 -2.97
C TYR A 177 9.93 10.18 -3.74
N GLN A 178 10.91 10.05 -4.61
CA GLN A 178 11.13 8.82 -5.37
C GLN A 178 11.54 7.67 -4.45
N ALA A 179 12.44 7.91 -3.52
CA ALA A 179 12.89 6.91 -2.55
C ALA A 179 11.73 6.41 -1.69
N THR A 180 10.95 7.34 -1.10
CA THR A 180 9.79 6.97 -0.26
C THR A 180 8.69 6.27 -1.07
N GLY A 181 8.37 6.74 -2.28
CA GLY A 181 7.35 6.12 -3.13
C GLY A 181 7.69 4.70 -3.60
N ASN A 182 8.98 4.40 -3.79
CA ASN A 182 9.46 3.07 -4.19
C ASN A 182 9.77 2.15 -3.00
N SER A 183 9.79 2.67 -1.78
CA SER A 183 10.18 1.90 -0.61
C SER A 183 9.07 0.99 -0.09
N TRP A 184 9.43 0.16 0.86
CA TRP A 184 8.50 -0.67 1.63
C TRP A 184 7.77 0.15 2.69
N ALA A 185 6.54 -0.27 3.02
CA ALA A 185 5.87 0.17 4.24
C ALA A 185 6.57 -0.48 5.45
N VAL A 186 7.34 0.31 6.18
CA VAL A 186 8.21 -0.17 7.27
C VAL A 186 7.47 -1.02 8.32
N PRO A 187 6.27 -0.63 8.81
CA PRO A 187 5.56 -1.43 9.80
C PRO A 187 5.15 -2.81 9.31
N VAL A 188 4.80 -2.97 8.03
CA VAL A 188 4.44 -4.28 7.45
C VAL A 188 5.66 -5.19 7.42
N VAL A 189 6.80 -4.70 6.94
CA VAL A 189 8.04 -5.49 6.89
C VAL A 189 8.54 -5.82 8.30
N ARG A 190 8.40 -4.88 9.24
CA ARG A 190 8.72 -5.12 10.66
C ARG A 190 7.84 -6.24 11.24
N TRP A 191 6.55 -6.25 10.94
CA TRP A 191 5.62 -7.29 11.39
C TRP A 191 6.02 -8.67 10.84
N ILE A 192 6.32 -8.76 9.53
CA ILE A 192 6.79 -10.00 8.90
C ILE A 192 8.12 -10.43 9.53
N GLY A 193 9.07 -9.51 9.68
CA GLY A 193 10.38 -9.80 10.27
C GLY A 193 10.30 -10.29 11.73
N LYS A 194 9.39 -9.70 12.53
CA LYS A 194 9.14 -10.16 13.90
C LYS A 194 8.61 -11.59 13.92
N LYS A 195 7.60 -11.90 13.12
CA LYS A 195 7.05 -13.26 13.00
C LYS A 195 8.09 -14.27 12.49
N LEU A 196 8.94 -13.85 11.56
CA LEU A 196 10.01 -14.67 11.05
C LEU A 196 11.01 -15.03 12.15
N MET A 197 11.35 -14.09 13.03
CA MET A 197 12.24 -14.34 14.17
C MET A 197 11.59 -15.20 15.26
N GLU A 198 10.32 -14.94 15.57
CA GLU A 198 9.56 -15.73 16.54
C GLU A 198 9.40 -17.18 16.06
N HIS A 199 9.17 -17.37 14.78
CA HIS A 199 9.02 -18.69 14.18
C HIS A 199 10.32 -19.52 14.18
N THR A 200 11.49 -18.90 14.07
CA THR A 200 12.78 -19.59 14.17
C THR A 200 13.06 -20.10 15.58
N ASN A 201 12.36 -19.59 16.61
CA ASN A 201 12.59 -19.94 18.02
C ASN A 201 11.48 -20.82 18.62
N ASP A 202 10.34 -20.98 17.95
CA ASP A 202 9.21 -21.76 18.43
C ASP A 202 8.72 -22.72 17.34
N ILE A 203 8.89 -24.03 17.59
CA ILE A 203 8.52 -25.12 16.68
C ILE A 203 6.98 -25.35 16.67
N THR A 204 6.25 -24.74 17.59
CA THR A 204 4.79 -24.82 17.64
C THR A 204 4.19 -23.90 16.60
N SER A 205 3.92 -24.44 15.42
CA SER A 205 3.31 -23.71 14.31
C SER A 205 1.91 -23.20 14.67
N VAL A 206 1.63 -21.93 14.37
CA VAL A 206 0.29 -21.33 14.53
C VAL A 206 -0.73 -22.01 13.60
N VAL A 207 -0.27 -22.60 12.52
CA VAL A 207 -1.07 -23.34 11.53
C VAL A 207 -0.40 -24.68 11.23
N PRO A 208 -0.87 -25.79 11.79
CA PRO A 208 -0.32 -27.12 11.49
C PRO A 208 -0.46 -27.45 10.00
N HIS A 209 0.61 -28.00 9.45
CA HIS A 209 0.74 -28.27 8.01
C HIS A 209 -0.31 -29.29 7.47
N ASP A 210 -0.75 -30.19 8.32
CA ASP A 210 -1.71 -31.26 8.05
C ASP A 210 -3.17 -30.79 8.08
N CYS A 211 -3.39 -29.53 8.51
CA CYS A 211 -4.74 -28.95 8.57
C CYS A 211 -5.24 -28.42 7.20
N PHE A 212 -4.39 -28.34 6.18
CA PHE A 212 -4.84 -27.93 4.86
C PHE A 212 -5.68 -29.05 4.23
N THR A 213 -6.91 -28.71 3.89
CA THR A 213 -7.86 -29.63 3.29
C THR A 213 -7.67 -29.71 1.78
N ASP A 214 -8.06 -30.82 1.18
CA ASP A 214 -8.01 -31.04 -0.27
C ASP A 214 -8.76 -29.99 -1.08
N CYS A 215 -9.72 -29.27 -0.48
CA CYS A 215 -10.47 -28.20 -1.16
C CYS A 215 -9.60 -27.00 -1.58
N TYR A 216 -8.41 -26.84 -1.02
CA TYR A 216 -7.47 -25.79 -1.40
C TYR A 216 -6.43 -26.22 -2.41
N VAL A 217 -6.33 -27.53 -2.70
CA VAL A 217 -5.37 -28.05 -3.66
C VAL A 217 -5.82 -27.71 -5.07
N GLN A 218 -5.05 -26.90 -5.79
CA GLN A 218 -5.28 -26.53 -7.19
C GLN A 218 -4.42 -27.35 -8.15
N TRP A 219 -3.29 -27.84 -7.67
CA TRP A 219 -2.37 -28.66 -8.42
C TRP A 219 -1.62 -29.56 -7.45
N ASN A 220 -1.50 -30.83 -7.83
CA ASN A 220 -0.77 -31.84 -7.09
C ASN A 220 -0.04 -32.74 -8.06
N SER A 221 1.23 -33.01 -7.80
CA SER A 221 2.08 -33.95 -8.55
C SER A 221 3.06 -34.62 -7.60
N GLU A 222 3.85 -35.54 -8.12
CA GLU A 222 4.96 -36.14 -7.36
C GLU A 222 6.00 -35.15 -6.92
N GLU A 223 6.10 -34.00 -7.62
CA GLU A 223 7.06 -32.94 -7.31
C GLU A 223 6.57 -31.96 -6.22
N GLY A 224 5.24 -31.82 -6.02
CA GLY A 224 4.74 -30.88 -5.04
C GLY A 224 3.26 -30.55 -5.15
N CYS A 225 2.80 -29.60 -4.33
CA CYS A 225 1.41 -29.17 -4.27
C CYS A 225 1.28 -27.64 -4.29
N TYR A 226 0.27 -27.16 -5.01
CA TYR A 226 -0.15 -25.76 -4.96
C TYR A 226 -1.50 -25.62 -4.23
N PHE A 227 -1.55 -24.76 -3.22
CA PHE A 227 -2.72 -24.44 -2.42
C PHE A 227 -3.20 -23.02 -2.72
N ASN A 228 -4.48 -22.88 -3.06
CA ASN A 228 -5.14 -21.59 -3.28
C ASN A 228 -6.03 -21.26 -2.09
N PHE A 229 -5.65 -20.30 -1.27
CA PHE A 229 -6.46 -19.87 -0.12
C PHE A 229 -7.45 -18.75 -0.46
N GLY A 230 -7.48 -18.31 -1.72
CA GLY A 230 -8.38 -17.24 -2.12
C GLY A 230 -7.99 -15.87 -1.53
N LYS A 231 -8.97 -15.15 -1.01
CA LYS A 231 -8.81 -13.77 -0.46
C LYS A 231 -9.48 -13.58 0.90
N ASP A 232 -10.06 -14.62 1.45
CA ASP A 232 -10.94 -14.54 2.62
C ASP A 232 -10.37 -15.39 3.78
N ILE A 233 -11.22 -15.66 4.76
CA ILE A 233 -10.91 -16.59 5.84
C ILE A 233 -11.08 -18.02 5.31
N ALA A 234 -10.03 -18.83 5.45
CA ALA A 234 -10.01 -20.20 4.97
C ALA A 234 -10.21 -21.20 6.13
N PRO A 235 -11.27 -22.04 6.12
CA PRO A 235 -11.47 -23.06 7.14
C PRO A 235 -10.41 -24.18 7.00
N LEU A 236 -9.96 -24.75 8.13
CA LEU A 236 -9.03 -25.85 8.21
C LEU A 236 -9.78 -27.15 8.58
N GLY A 237 -9.19 -28.31 8.26
CA GLY A 237 -9.80 -29.61 8.50
C GLY A 237 -10.01 -29.95 9.99
N ASN A 238 -9.33 -29.25 10.90
CA ASN A 238 -9.43 -29.44 12.35
C ASN A 238 -10.48 -28.55 13.03
N GLY A 239 -11.27 -27.80 12.27
CA GLY A 239 -12.28 -26.85 12.79
C GLY A 239 -11.75 -25.43 13.02
N ASP A 240 -10.47 -25.19 12.89
CA ASP A 240 -9.88 -23.86 12.91
C ASP A 240 -10.06 -23.15 11.56
N SER A 241 -9.71 -21.86 11.52
CA SER A 241 -9.66 -21.06 10.29
C SER A 241 -8.40 -20.21 10.26
N ILE A 242 -7.90 -19.96 9.06
CA ILE A 242 -6.78 -19.03 8.83
C ILE A 242 -7.23 -17.77 8.14
N ASN A 243 -6.61 -16.68 8.55
CA ASN A 243 -6.77 -15.39 7.90
C ASN A 243 -5.78 -15.24 6.74
N CYS A 244 -6.34 -15.24 5.53
CA CYS A 244 -5.62 -15.04 4.27
C CYS A 244 -5.89 -13.65 3.66
N THR A 245 -6.63 -12.78 4.37
CA THR A 245 -7.00 -11.43 3.89
C THR A 245 -5.81 -10.46 3.95
N ALA A 246 -6.01 -9.27 3.39
CA ALA A 246 -5.01 -8.19 3.49
C ALA A 246 -4.94 -7.51 4.87
N ILE A 247 -5.80 -7.94 5.82
CA ILE A 247 -5.96 -7.39 7.16
C ILE A 247 -5.33 -8.35 8.16
N PRO A 248 -4.37 -7.95 9.01
CA PRO A 248 -3.85 -8.81 10.08
C PRO A 248 -4.90 -9.00 11.20
N GLU A 249 -4.80 -10.07 11.99
CA GLU A 249 -5.68 -10.31 13.14
C GLU A 249 -5.61 -9.17 14.17
N LYS A 250 -4.42 -8.62 14.38
CA LYS A 250 -4.21 -7.46 15.22
C LYS A 250 -3.85 -6.25 14.37
N SER A 251 -4.87 -5.49 14.00
CA SER A 251 -4.70 -4.27 13.25
C SER A 251 -4.26 -3.11 14.15
N ALA A 252 -3.43 -2.22 13.58
CA ALA A 252 -3.09 -0.91 14.13
C ALA A 252 -3.51 0.15 13.12
N PHE A 253 -4.01 1.28 13.59
CA PHE A 253 -4.47 2.38 12.76
C PHE A 253 -3.64 3.63 13.04
N GLY A 254 -3.27 4.35 11.99
CA GLY A 254 -2.68 5.67 12.07
C GLY A 254 -3.68 6.73 11.66
N SER A 255 -3.40 7.99 11.97
CA SER A 255 -4.20 9.14 11.55
C SER A 255 -3.38 10.06 10.65
N MET A 256 -4.05 10.86 9.82
CA MET A 256 -3.37 11.91 9.05
C MET A 256 -2.83 13.02 9.94
N GLU A 257 -3.37 13.20 11.15
CA GLU A 257 -2.85 14.12 12.16
C GLU A 257 -1.43 13.74 12.60
N ASP A 258 -1.11 12.43 12.72
CA ASP A 258 0.24 11.95 13.03
C ASP A 258 1.24 12.23 11.89
N ILE A 259 0.75 12.31 10.66
CA ILE A 259 1.56 12.48 9.47
C ILE A 259 1.92 13.94 9.21
N VAL A 260 0.92 14.85 9.25
CA VAL A 260 1.11 16.24 8.86
C VAL A 260 2.11 16.98 9.75
N SER A 261 2.82 17.92 9.14
CA SER A 261 3.75 18.84 9.80
C SER A 261 3.35 20.28 9.53
N PRO A 262 3.38 21.17 10.54
CA PRO A 262 3.18 22.58 10.32
C PRO A 262 4.30 23.21 9.49
N GLU A 263 5.49 22.64 9.55
CA GLU A 263 6.67 23.10 8.80
C GLU A 263 6.65 22.58 7.36
N ALA A 264 5.86 23.20 6.50
CA ALA A 264 5.76 22.84 5.08
C ALA A 264 6.49 23.87 4.20
N PRO A 265 7.36 23.44 3.27
CA PRO A 265 8.03 24.37 2.34
C PRO A 265 7.03 25.07 1.43
N GLU A 266 7.23 26.35 1.13
CA GLU A 266 6.32 27.15 0.28
C GLU A 266 6.12 26.55 -1.13
N ASP A 267 7.11 25.91 -1.69
CA ASP A 267 7.07 25.36 -3.04
C ASP A 267 6.19 24.11 -3.21
N ILE A 268 5.59 23.57 -2.12
CA ILE A 268 4.60 22.49 -2.20
C ILE A 268 3.16 22.99 -2.17
N TYR A 269 2.94 24.26 -1.83
CA TYR A 269 1.61 24.87 -1.91
C TYR A 269 1.18 25.04 -3.37
N ILE A 270 -0.11 24.91 -3.59
CA ILE A 270 -0.70 24.98 -4.93
C ILE A 270 -1.14 26.41 -5.16
N SER A 271 -0.65 27.01 -6.24
CA SER A 271 -1.07 28.36 -6.62
C SER A 271 -2.53 28.39 -7.05
N PRO A 272 -3.21 29.56 -6.97
CA PRO A 272 -4.57 29.72 -7.47
C PRO A 272 -4.75 29.24 -8.92
N THR A 273 -3.79 29.54 -9.79
CA THR A 273 -3.76 29.01 -11.18
C THR A 273 -3.67 27.48 -11.23
N GLY A 274 -2.90 26.89 -10.32
CA GLY A 274 -2.80 25.44 -10.18
C GLY A 274 -4.13 24.81 -9.75
N CYS A 275 -4.82 25.42 -8.77
CA CYS A 275 -6.13 25.00 -8.30
C CYS A 275 -7.18 25.03 -9.42
N PHE A 276 -7.27 26.13 -10.15
CA PHE A 276 -8.13 26.24 -11.33
C PHE A 276 -7.81 25.17 -12.38
N GLY A 277 -6.52 24.96 -12.66
CA GLY A 277 -6.07 23.94 -13.61
C GLY A 277 -6.49 22.52 -13.24
N ILE A 278 -6.57 22.18 -11.95
CA ILE A 278 -7.08 20.88 -11.48
C ILE A 278 -8.56 20.75 -11.81
N VAL A 279 -9.38 21.74 -11.44
CA VAL A 279 -10.83 21.75 -11.68
C VAL A 279 -11.13 21.69 -13.18
N ARG A 280 -10.44 22.50 -13.99
CA ARG A 280 -10.60 22.50 -15.45
C ARG A 280 -10.30 21.11 -16.04
N ARG A 281 -9.15 20.51 -15.73
CA ARG A 281 -8.78 19.18 -16.24
C ARG A 281 -9.75 18.09 -15.82
N SER A 282 -10.31 18.17 -14.61
CA SER A 282 -11.34 17.23 -14.17
C SER A 282 -12.59 17.32 -15.06
N ARG A 283 -13.03 18.54 -15.39
CA ARG A 283 -14.17 18.76 -16.32
C ARG A 283 -13.88 18.24 -17.72
N GLU A 284 -12.73 18.61 -18.29
CA GLU A 284 -12.32 18.20 -19.64
C GLU A 284 -12.24 16.67 -19.79
N ARG A 285 -11.75 15.99 -18.75
CA ARG A 285 -11.60 14.52 -18.72
C ARG A 285 -12.85 13.78 -18.25
N LYS A 286 -13.91 14.49 -17.87
CA LYS A 286 -15.13 13.93 -17.28
C LYS A 286 -14.85 13.02 -16.09
N THR A 287 -13.84 13.36 -15.27
CA THR A 287 -13.50 12.64 -14.06
C THR A 287 -14.22 13.25 -12.87
N SER A 288 -14.73 12.40 -11.98
CA SER A 288 -15.31 12.82 -10.71
C SER A 288 -14.20 13.39 -9.81
N ILE A 289 -14.47 14.49 -9.13
CA ILE A 289 -13.62 15.08 -8.11
C ILE A 289 -14.38 15.10 -6.79
N ASN A 290 -13.70 14.86 -5.68
CA ASN A 290 -14.29 14.98 -4.36
C ASN A 290 -14.92 16.38 -4.20
N GLU A 291 -16.16 16.42 -3.72
CA GLU A 291 -16.95 17.67 -3.68
C GLU A 291 -16.30 18.73 -2.78
N ARG A 292 -15.87 18.33 -1.60
CA ARG A 292 -15.18 19.23 -0.67
C ARG A 292 -13.84 19.73 -1.23
N LEU A 293 -13.06 18.87 -1.88
CA LEU A 293 -11.83 19.27 -2.59
C LEU A 293 -12.14 20.31 -3.67
N ARG A 294 -13.21 20.10 -4.43
CA ARG A 294 -13.63 21.04 -5.49
C ARG A 294 -13.98 22.41 -4.91
N GLU A 295 -14.71 22.47 -3.79
CA GLU A 295 -15.04 23.72 -3.10
C GLU A 295 -13.77 24.47 -2.68
N VAL A 296 -12.83 23.79 -2.03
CA VAL A 296 -11.55 24.37 -1.59
C VAL A 296 -10.76 24.91 -2.78
N LEU A 297 -10.63 24.12 -3.86
CA LEU A 297 -9.91 24.55 -5.06
C LEU A 297 -10.54 25.76 -5.73
N LEU A 298 -11.87 25.84 -5.80
CA LEU A 298 -12.59 26.98 -6.35
C LEU A 298 -12.46 28.21 -5.45
N SER A 299 -12.56 28.07 -4.15
CA SER A 299 -12.36 29.17 -3.19
C SER A 299 -10.99 29.83 -3.36
N ILE A 300 -9.91 29.02 -3.41
CA ILE A 300 -8.56 29.53 -3.60
C ILE A 300 -8.37 30.14 -5.00
N SER A 301 -8.98 29.57 -6.03
CA SER A 301 -8.87 30.09 -7.40
C SER A 301 -9.68 31.38 -7.61
N SER A 302 -10.72 31.64 -6.81
CA SER A 302 -11.56 32.83 -6.92
C SER A 302 -10.84 34.14 -6.49
N GLU A 303 -9.69 34.05 -5.86
CA GLU A 303 -8.82 35.20 -5.58
C GLU A 303 -8.27 35.88 -6.85
N TRP A 304 -8.44 35.22 -8.02
CA TRP A 304 -7.96 35.69 -9.32
C TRP A 304 -9.13 35.79 -10.32
N SER A 305 -9.14 36.82 -11.16
CA SER A 305 -10.13 36.87 -12.24
C SER A 305 -9.93 35.71 -13.23
N ALA A 306 -11.02 35.26 -13.84
CA ALA A 306 -10.98 34.17 -14.83
C ALA A 306 -10.00 34.48 -15.98
N GLU A 307 -9.93 35.75 -16.41
CA GLU A 307 -9.02 36.23 -17.46
C GLU A 307 -7.55 36.15 -17.01
N ALA A 308 -7.23 36.56 -15.77
CA ALA A 308 -5.87 36.46 -15.23
C ALA A 308 -5.41 35.00 -15.09
N ILE A 309 -6.34 34.08 -14.79
CA ILE A 309 -6.07 32.65 -14.71
C ILE A 309 -5.82 32.08 -16.12
N GLU A 310 -6.61 32.47 -17.10
CA GLU A 310 -6.50 31.98 -18.48
C GLU A 310 -5.22 32.48 -19.16
N GLU A 311 -4.84 33.72 -18.94
CA GLU A 311 -3.57 34.30 -19.42
C GLU A 311 -2.33 33.58 -18.84
N ARG A 312 -2.38 33.16 -17.58
CA ARG A 312 -1.26 32.46 -16.89
C ARG A 312 -1.29 30.94 -17.05
N SER A 313 -2.46 30.36 -17.32
CA SER A 313 -2.61 28.92 -17.54
C SER A 313 -2.24 28.51 -18.97
N ARG A 314 -1.05 28.92 -19.47
CA ARG A 314 -0.59 28.48 -20.79
C ARG A 314 -0.53 26.95 -20.82
N VAL A 315 -1.54 26.38 -21.46
CA VAL A 315 -1.54 24.98 -21.88
C VAL A 315 -0.39 24.84 -22.86
N GLN A 316 0.60 24.02 -22.52
CA GLN A 316 1.48 23.51 -23.58
C GLN A 316 0.56 22.77 -24.57
N LYS A 317 0.31 23.37 -25.71
CA LYS A 317 -0.30 22.67 -26.84
C LYS A 317 0.63 21.50 -27.16
N ARG A 318 0.15 20.28 -26.95
CA ARG A 318 0.79 19.06 -27.45
C ARG A 318 0.58 18.97 -28.93
#